data_f316c018eae8f4a42fe8bf2910096fa3
#
_entry.id   f316c018eae8f4a42fe8bf2910096fa3
#
_cell.length_a   1.000
_cell.length_b   1.000
_cell.length_c   1.000
_cell.angle_alpha   90.00
_cell.angle_beta   90.00
_cell.angle_gamma   90.00
#
_symmetry.space_group_name_H-M   'P 1'
#
loop_
_entity.id
_entity.type
_entity.pdbx_description
1 polymer ?
#
loop_
_entity_poly.entity_id
_entity_poly.type
_entity_poly.pdbx_seq_one_letter_code
_entity_poly.pdbx_strand_id
1 'polypeptide(L)'
;MRDTRTDHVADKRVWVHVRQCATALEPRQKCKLRESTEVVVGAVVGPVTAPTAFVAGLYDQAGTLRMVGRSTTLSRAQSRALAAVLTHAAGDHPWPDSIAATRFGGARDRIELTRVEPTVVVEVAADAARDHGVWRHGLRSIRLRADLTVSDLTILDAHGDTA
;
A
#
# COMPACT_ATOMS: atom_id res chain seq x y z
N MET A 1 -39.91 34.90 -6.16
CA MET A 1 -38.92 34.62 -7.19
C MET A 1 -37.56 34.74 -6.55
N ARG A 2 -37.05 33.65 -5.95
CA ARG A 2 -35.71 33.56 -5.32
C ARG A 2 -35.12 32.25 -5.73
N ASP A 3 -34.09 32.36 -6.54
CA ASP A 3 -33.28 31.27 -7.03
C ASP A 3 -32.19 31.01 -5.99
N THR A 4 -32.21 29.86 -5.33
CA THR A 4 -31.17 29.39 -4.44
C THR A 4 -30.39 28.29 -5.14
N ARG A 5 -29.28 28.69 -5.71
CA ARG A 5 -28.30 27.80 -6.29
C ARG A 5 -27.58 27.06 -5.16
N THR A 6 -27.88 25.79 -5.02
CA THR A 6 -27.18 24.88 -4.08
C THR A 6 -25.94 24.37 -4.77
N ASP A 7 -24.76 24.77 -4.26
CA ASP A 7 -23.49 24.22 -4.68
C ASP A 7 -23.40 22.75 -4.27
N HIS A 8 -23.30 21.90 -5.27
CA HIS A 8 -23.10 20.47 -5.11
C HIS A 8 -21.61 20.19 -4.95
N VAL A 9 -21.18 20.00 -3.70
CA VAL A 9 -19.85 19.45 -3.40
C VAL A 9 -19.85 18.02 -3.91
N ALA A 10 -19.02 17.75 -4.91
CA ALA A 10 -18.85 16.42 -5.49
C ALA A 10 -18.17 15.48 -4.48
N ASP A 11 -18.98 14.63 -3.89
CA ASP A 11 -18.57 13.48 -3.09
C ASP A 11 -17.76 12.51 -4.00
N LYS A 12 -16.47 12.40 -3.73
CA LYS A 12 -15.59 11.43 -4.40
C LYS A 12 -15.91 10.04 -3.85
N ARG A 13 -16.98 9.44 -4.38
CA ARG A 13 -17.29 8.03 -4.06
C ARG A 13 -16.22 7.12 -4.62
N VAL A 14 -15.57 6.43 -3.71
CA VAL A 14 -14.76 5.27 -4.00
C VAL A 14 -15.62 4.24 -4.73
N TRP A 15 -15.32 3.97 -5.99
CA TRP A 15 -16.01 2.95 -6.77
C TRP A 15 -15.57 1.56 -6.31
N VAL A 16 -16.35 0.98 -5.39
CA VAL A 16 -16.24 -0.43 -5.06
C VAL A 16 -16.78 -1.24 -6.25
N HIS A 17 -15.91 -1.86 -7.00
CA HIS A 17 -16.31 -2.82 -8.02
C HIS A 17 -16.77 -4.12 -7.33
N VAL A 18 -18.02 -4.17 -6.92
CA VAL A 18 -18.70 -5.40 -6.54
C VAL A 18 -18.99 -6.21 -7.79
N ARG A 19 -18.14 -7.17 -8.12
CA ARG A 19 -18.54 -8.21 -9.07
C ARG A 19 -19.53 -9.13 -8.36
N GLN A 20 -20.81 -9.04 -8.76
CA GLN A 20 -21.84 -9.99 -8.39
C GLN A 20 -21.41 -11.39 -8.82
N CYS A 21 -21.16 -12.28 -7.85
CA CYS A 21 -21.15 -13.72 -8.09
C CYS A 21 -22.60 -14.16 -8.22
N ALA A 22 -23.00 -14.52 -9.44
CA ALA A 22 -24.28 -15.16 -9.70
C ALA A 22 -24.36 -16.52 -9.00
N THR A 23 -25.51 -16.78 -8.42
CA THR A 23 -25.93 -17.97 -7.72
C THR A 23 -25.75 -19.26 -8.51
N ALA A 24 -24.92 -20.16 -7.99
CA ALA A 24 -25.06 -21.61 -8.19
C ALA A 24 -24.62 -22.30 -6.90
N LEU A 25 -25.40 -23.26 -6.46
CA LEU A 25 -25.21 -24.10 -5.27
C LEU A 25 -23.90 -24.91 -5.39
N GLU A 26 -22.84 -24.38 -4.74
CA GLU A 26 -21.59 -25.10 -4.52
C GLU A 26 -20.96 -24.66 -3.19
N PRO A 27 -20.17 -25.52 -2.50
CA PRO A 27 -19.84 -25.33 -1.09
C PRO A 27 -18.89 -24.15 -0.87
N ARG A 28 -19.31 -23.23 -0.01
CA ARG A 28 -18.55 -22.18 0.69
C ARG A 28 -17.19 -21.77 0.08
N GLN A 29 -17.20 -21.13 -1.05
CA GLN A 29 -16.09 -20.24 -1.42
C GLN A 29 -16.15 -19.02 -0.51
N LYS A 30 -15.19 -18.90 0.40
CA LYS A 30 -14.94 -17.65 1.13
C LYS A 30 -14.57 -16.59 0.11
N CYS A 31 -15.50 -15.75 -0.31
CA CYS A 31 -15.21 -14.53 -1.03
C CYS A 31 -14.41 -13.62 -0.08
N LYS A 32 -13.09 -13.63 -0.17
CA LYS A 32 -12.27 -12.63 0.49
C LYS A 32 -12.47 -11.33 -0.26
N LEU A 33 -13.13 -10.37 0.36
CA LEU A 33 -13.15 -8.98 -0.10
C LEU A 33 -11.70 -8.50 -0.07
N ARG A 34 -11.12 -8.34 -1.24
CA ARG A 34 -9.82 -7.70 -1.42
C ARG A 34 -10.09 -6.28 -1.90
N GLU A 35 -9.70 -5.34 -1.10
CA GLU A 35 -9.74 -3.94 -1.46
C GLU A 35 -8.42 -3.58 -2.13
N SER A 36 -8.46 -2.80 -3.21
CA SER A 36 -7.26 -2.18 -3.75
C SER A 36 -7.07 -0.81 -3.10
N THR A 37 -5.83 -0.50 -2.79
CA THR A 37 -5.44 0.78 -2.22
C THR A 37 -4.07 1.18 -2.76
N GLU A 38 -3.77 2.46 -2.73
CA GLU A 38 -2.49 3.01 -3.10
C GLU A 38 -1.59 3.15 -1.87
N VAL A 39 -0.31 2.84 -2.04
CA VAL A 39 0.72 2.96 -0.99
C VAL A 39 2.01 3.53 -1.57
N VAL A 40 2.83 4.11 -0.70
CA VAL A 40 4.19 4.57 -1.05
C VAL A 40 5.18 3.43 -0.82
N VAL A 41 6.13 3.27 -1.71
CA VAL A 41 7.28 2.40 -1.50
C VAL A 41 8.34 3.17 -0.72
N GLY A 42 8.61 2.78 0.53
CA GLY A 42 9.63 3.44 1.36
C GLY A 42 10.91 2.63 1.52
N ALA A 43 10.85 1.32 1.31
CA ALA A 43 12.03 0.45 1.30
C ALA A 43 11.77 -0.80 0.46
N VAL A 44 12.82 -1.48 0.07
CA VAL A 44 12.75 -2.77 -0.62
C VAL A 44 13.57 -3.84 0.10
N VAL A 45 13.23 -5.08 -0.15
CA VAL A 45 14.01 -6.25 0.27
C VAL A 45 14.89 -6.65 -0.90
N GLY A 46 16.20 -6.72 -0.67
CA GLY A 46 17.20 -6.92 -1.71
C GLY A 46 17.68 -5.61 -2.34
N PRO A 47 18.47 -5.67 -3.40
CA PRO A 47 19.02 -4.50 -4.06
C PRO A 47 17.92 -3.70 -4.80
N VAL A 48 18.07 -2.38 -4.89
CA VAL A 48 17.12 -1.49 -5.61
C VAL A 48 16.99 -1.89 -7.09
N THR A 49 18.06 -2.41 -7.68
CA THR A 49 18.10 -2.86 -9.08
C THR A 49 17.37 -4.19 -9.34
N ALA A 50 17.08 -4.96 -8.28
CA ALA A 50 16.37 -6.23 -8.36
C ALA A 50 15.60 -6.52 -7.06
N PRO A 51 14.60 -5.70 -6.68
CA PRO A 51 13.85 -5.88 -5.45
C PRO A 51 13.02 -7.16 -5.49
N THR A 52 13.05 -7.93 -4.39
CA THR A 52 12.25 -9.15 -4.24
C THR A 52 10.90 -8.89 -3.60
N ALA A 53 10.81 -7.85 -2.76
CA ALA A 53 9.60 -7.35 -2.15
C ALA A 53 9.80 -5.86 -1.81
N PHE A 54 8.72 -5.16 -1.51
CA PHE A 54 8.80 -3.80 -0.97
C PHE A 54 8.06 -3.68 0.37
N VAL A 55 8.45 -2.70 1.15
CA VAL A 55 7.73 -2.25 2.35
C VAL A 55 6.91 -1.02 1.98
N ALA A 56 5.62 -1.14 2.24
CA ALA A 56 4.63 -0.12 1.95
C ALA A 56 4.49 0.87 3.11
N GLY A 57 4.33 2.12 2.78
CA GLY A 57 4.08 3.21 3.72
C GLY A 57 2.88 4.06 3.34
N LEU A 58 2.33 4.72 4.34
CA LEU A 58 1.40 5.84 4.20
C LEU A 58 1.84 6.95 5.15
N TYR A 59 1.58 8.19 4.77
CA TYR A 59 1.86 9.33 5.63
C TYR A 59 0.75 9.49 6.67
N ASP A 60 1.13 9.82 7.90
CA ASP A 60 0.19 10.22 8.94
C ASP A 60 -0.07 11.73 8.88
N GLN A 61 -0.98 12.22 9.73
CA GLN A 61 -1.34 13.64 9.81
C GLN A 61 -0.16 14.54 10.21
N ALA A 62 0.88 13.99 10.83
CA ALA A 62 2.10 14.69 11.17
C ALA A 62 3.13 14.71 10.03
N GLY A 63 2.80 14.13 8.87
CA GLY A 63 3.71 14.02 7.73
C GLY A 63 4.80 12.95 7.92
N THR A 64 4.64 12.02 8.86
CA THR A 64 5.58 10.94 9.08
C THR A 64 5.18 9.72 8.26
N LEU A 65 6.12 9.15 7.50
CA LEU A 65 5.90 7.93 6.74
C LEU A 65 5.86 6.71 7.67
N ARG A 66 4.67 6.11 7.80
CA ARG A 66 4.43 4.92 8.63
C ARG A 66 4.47 3.65 7.79
N MET A 67 5.11 2.60 8.30
CA MET A 67 5.08 1.29 7.68
C MET A 67 3.70 0.67 7.87
N VAL A 68 3.02 0.35 6.79
CA VAL A 68 1.66 -0.21 6.81
C VAL A 68 1.59 -1.66 6.32
N GLY A 69 2.62 -2.16 5.66
CA GLY A 69 2.64 -3.54 5.19
C GLY A 69 3.89 -3.89 4.40
N ARG A 70 4.00 -5.16 4.03
CA ARG A 70 5.03 -5.66 3.12
C ARG A 70 4.36 -6.36 1.94
N SER A 71 4.91 -6.20 0.75
CA SER A 71 4.42 -6.94 -0.41
C SER A 71 4.73 -8.43 -0.30
N THR A 72 3.93 -9.23 -0.98
CA THR A 72 4.34 -10.59 -1.37
C THR A 72 5.54 -10.52 -2.31
N THR A 73 6.17 -11.66 -2.58
CA THR A 73 7.27 -11.72 -3.54
C THR A 73 6.84 -11.15 -4.89
N LEU A 74 7.64 -10.23 -5.42
CA LEU A 74 7.40 -9.59 -6.70
C LEU A 74 7.70 -10.57 -7.86
N SER A 75 6.90 -10.51 -8.89
CA SER A 75 7.25 -11.15 -10.16
C SER A 75 8.46 -10.43 -10.79
N ARG A 76 9.14 -11.10 -11.70
CA ARG A 76 10.27 -10.51 -12.43
C ARG A 76 9.89 -9.22 -13.18
N ALA A 77 8.69 -9.15 -13.73
CA ALA A 77 8.18 -7.95 -14.40
C ALA A 77 7.96 -6.79 -13.42
N GLN A 78 7.34 -7.05 -12.28
CA GLN A 78 7.12 -6.06 -11.22
C GLN A 78 8.45 -5.56 -10.64
N SER A 79 9.39 -6.47 -10.36
CA SER A 79 10.72 -6.12 -9.89
C SER A 79 11.45 -5.17 -10.85
N ARG A 80 11.43 -5.47 -12.16
CA ARG A 80 12.03 -4.59 -13.19
C ARG A 80 11.33 -3.24 -13.29
N ALA A 81 10.00 -3.21 -13.24
CA ALA A 81 9.24 -1.98 -13.30
C ALA A 81 9.56 -1.05 -12.11
N LEU A 82 9.65 -1.61 -10.91
CA LEU A 82 10.06 -0.87 -9.72
C LEU A 82 11.52 -0.42 -9.79
N ALA A 83 12.43 -1.29 -10.16
CA ALA A 83 13.86 -0.97 -10.28
C ALA A 83 14.14 0.21 -11.23
N ALA A 84 13.29 0.39 -12.24
CA ALA A 84 13.43 1.48 -13.21
C ALA A 84 13.10 2.87 -12.64
N VAL A 85 12.34 2.94 -11.55
CA VAL A 85 11.82 4.20 -10.98
C VAL A 85 12.27 4.44 -9.54
N LEU A 86 12.79 3.43 -8.85
CA LEU A 86 13.27 3.54 -7.48
C LEU A 86 14.64 4.21 -7.43
N THR A 87 14.83 5.08 -6.45
CA THR A 87 16.11 5.72 -6.14
C THR A 87 16.46 5.45 -4.69
N HIS A 88 17.73 5.21 -4.38
CA HIS A 88 18.18 5.10 -3.00
C HIS A 88 17.86 6.36 -2.22
N ALA A 89 17.44 6.20 -0.96
CA ALA A 89 17.26 7.34 -0.07
C ALA A 89 18.60 8.04 0.17
N ALA A 90 18.65 9.35 -0.09
CA ALA A 90 19.89 10.15 0.00
C ALA A 90 20.10 10.80 1.36
N GLY A 91 19.12 10.79 2.26
CA GLY A 91 19.14 11.50 3.55
C GLY A 91 18.54 10.72 4.70
N ASP A 92 18.09 11.45 5.70
CA ASP A 92 17.41 10.89 6.85
C ASP A 92 16.11 10.23 6.41
N HIS A 93 16.04 8.93 6.62
CA HIS A 93 14.84 8.15 6.32
C HIS A 93 14.23 7.66 7.63
N PRO A 94 12.90 7.80 7.85
CA PRO A 94 12.28 7.46 9.13
C PRO A 94 12.31 5.98 9.47
N TRP A 95 12.67 5.12 8.52
CA TRP A 95 12.70 3.67 8.75
C TRP A 95 14.12 3.15 8.99
N PRO A 96 14.24 2.09 9.84
CA PRO A 96 15.53 1.45 10.09
C PRO A 96 15.99 0.62 8.90
N ASP A 97 17.28 0.24 8.90
CA ASP A 97 17.86 -0.62 7.88
C ASP A 97 17.42 -2.09 7.97
N SER A 98 16.83 -2.48 9.09
CA SER A 98 16.29 -3.83 9.26
C SER A 98 15.08 -3.85 10.20
N ILE A 99 14.17 -4.77 9.97
CA ILE A 99 12.96 -4.97 10.75
C ILE A 99 12.80 -6.44 11.16
N ALA A 100 12.08 -6.69 12.25
CA ALA A 100 11.69 -8.05 12.59
C ALA A 100 10.65 -8.55 11.59
N ALA A 101 10.85 -9.74 11.05
CA ALA A 101 9.90 -10.35 10.10
C ALA A 101 8.51 -10.58 10.72
N THR A 102 8.45 -10.74 12.05
CA THR A 102 7.20 -10.87 12.82
C THR A 102 6.28 -9.67 12.69
N ARG A 103 6.82 -8.47 12.35
CA ARG A 103 6.02 -7.26 12.13
C ARG A 103 4.95 -7.45 11.04
N PHE A 104 5.21 -8.34 10.07
CA PHE A 104 4.30 -8.63 8.96
C PHE A 104 3.92 -10.11 8.90
N GLY A 105 3.83 -10.76 10.07
CA GLY A 105 3.39 -12.17 10.17
C GLY A 105 4.42 -13.22 9.76
N GLY A 106 5.70 -12.84 9.64
CA GLY A 106 6.80 -13.77 9.30
C GLY A 106 7.41 -14.47 10.51
N ALA A 107 8.47 -15.28 10.27
CA ALA A 107 9.26 -15.94 11.28
C ALA A 107 10.05 -14.92 12.15
N ARG A 108 10.77 -15.41 13.18
CA ARG A 108 11.54 -14.55 14.12
C ARG A 108 12.78 -13.88 13.52
N ASP A 109 13.05 -14.10 12.26
CA ASP A 109 14.22 -13.56 11.57
C ASP A 109 14.12 -12.05 11.36
N ARG A 110 15.25 -11.43 11.06
CA ARG A 110 15.31 -10.02 10.63
C ARG A 110 15.27 -9.95 9.11
N ILE A 111 14.67 -8.89 8.62
CA ILE A 111 14.63 -8.57 7.19
C ILE A 111 15.45 -7.31 6.99
N GLU A 112 16.53 -7.43 6.22
CA GLU A 112 17.33 -6.27 5.79
C GLU A 112 16.57 -5.48 4.74
N LEU A 113 16.56 -4.16 4.90
CA LEU A 113 15.86 -3.21 4.04
C LEU A 113 16.86 -2.31 3.32
N THR A 114 16.65 -2.15 2.04
CA THR A 114 17.27 -1.07 1.29
C THR A 114 16.28 0.08 1.20
N ARG A 115 16.58 1.20 1.88
CA ARG A 115 15.73 2.38 1.92
C ARG A 115 15.75 3.09 0.57
N VAL A 116 14.57 3.53 0.13
CA VAL A 116 14.40 4.26 -1.13
C VAL A 116 13.67 5.57 -0.88
N GLU A 117 13.85 6.53 -1.80
CA GLU A 117 13.09 7.77 -1.76
C GLU A 117 11.58 7.47 -1.83
N PRO A 118 10.78 7.94 -0.87
CA PRO A 118 9.37 7.59 -0.76
C PRO A 118 8.49 8.41 -1.71
N THR A 119 8.79 8.32 -3.01
CA THR A 119 8.09 9.06 -4.08
C THR A 119 7.29 8.15 -5.00
N VAL A 120 7.54 6.85 -4.94
CA VAL A 120 6.92 5.86 -5.86
C VAL A 120 5.64 5.33 -5.25
N VAL A 121 4.53 5.48 -5.99
CA VAL A 121 3.20 4.99 -5.62
C VAL A 121 2.88 3.69 -6.33
N VAL A 122 2.36 2.72 -5.59
CA VAL A 122 1.96 1.40 -6.10
C VAL A 122 0.54 1.08 -5.64
N GLU A 123 -0.29 0.61 -6.56
CA GLU A 123 -1.58 0.02 -6.22
C GLU A 123 -1.38 -1.42 -5.75
N VAL A 124 -1.97 -1.74 -4.62
CA VAL A 124 -1.89 -3.06 -4.00
C VAL A 124 -3.26 -3.62 -3.69
N ALA A 125 -3.42 -4.94 -3.78
CA ALA A 125 -4.57 -5.62 -3.20
C ALA A 125 -4.20 -6.03 -1.77
N ALA A 126 -4.97 -5.55 -0.82
CA ALA A 126 -4.85 -5.85 0.59
C ALA A 126 -6.02 -6.71 1.08
N ASP A 127 -5.80 -7.52 2.10
CA ASP A 127 -6.88 -8.14 2.86
C ASP A 127 -7.45 -7.09 3.84
N ALA A 128 -8.74 -7.11 4.11
CA ALA A 128 -9.39 -6.14 5.02
C ALA A 128 -8.85 -6.18 6.47
N ALA A 129 -8.10 -7.22 6.84
CA ALA A 129 -7.57 -7.39 8.19
C ALA A 129 -6.35 -6.50 8.44
N ARG A 130 -6.56 -5.40 9.15
CA ARG A 130 -5.50 -4.54 9.72
C ARG A 130 -5.37 -4.77 11.22
N ASP A 131 -4.16 -4.60 11.74
CA ASP A 131 -3.84 -4.61 13.15
C ASP A 131 -3.03 -3.34 13.46
N HIS A 132 -3.59 -2.42 14.22
CA HIS A 132 -2.99 -1.11 14.52
C HIS A 132 -2.48 -0.38 13.26
N GLY A 133 -3.30 -0.32 12.19
CA GLY A 133 -2.94 0.33 10.93
C GLY A 133 -2.00 -0.46 10.01
N VAL A 134 -1.56 -1.65 10.42
CA VAL A 134 -0.67 -2.51 9.64
C VAL A 134 -1.43 -3.70 9.07
N TRP A 135 -1.29 -3.96 7.79
CA TRP A 135 -1.86 -5.17 7.18
C TRP A 135 -1.12 -6.42 7.66
N ARG A 136 -1.88 -7.37 8.19
CA ARG A 136 -1.35 -8.64 8.71
C ARG A 136 -0.81 -9.55 7.62
N HIS A 137 -1.40 -9.48 6.44
CA HIS A 137 -1.04 -10.33 5.30
C HIS A 137 -0.24 -9.54 4.27
N GLY A 138 0.58 -10.26 3.50
CA GLY A 138 1.37 -9.67 2.43
C GLY A 138 0.49 -8.98 1.37
N LEU A 139 0.84 -7.77 1.03
CA LEU A 139 0.19 -6.96 0.01
C LEU A 139 0.54 -7.50 -1.37
N ARG A 140 -0.44 -7.73 -2.22
CA ARG A 140 -0.19 -8.13 -3.59
C ARG A 140 -0.06 -6.90 -4.48
N SER A 141 1.12 -6.67 -5.03
CA SER A 141 1.34 -5.60 -6.00
C SER A 141 0.46 -5.81 -7.23
N ILE A 142 -0.31 -4.80 -7.61
CA ILE A 142 -1.15 -4.79 -8.81
C ILE A 142 -0.40 -4.07 -9.93
N ARG A 143 -0.06 -2.80 -9.73
CA ARG A 143 0.63 -1.97 -10.72
C ARG A 143 1.31 -0.77 -10.11
N LEU A 144 2.30 -0.25 -10.81
CA LEU A 144 2.89 1.05 -10.54
C LEU A 144 1.89 2.16 -10.93
N ARG A 145 1.77 3.19 -10.11
CA ARG A 145 0.89 4.35 -10.33
C ARG A 145 1.73 5.59 -10.64
N ALA A 146 2.27 5.62 -11.85
CA ALA A 146 3.03 6.79 -12.33
C ALA A 146 2.17 8.04 -12.54
N ASP A 147 0.85 7.87 -12.53
CA ASP A 147 -0.16 8.91 -12.64
C ASP A 147 -0.49 9.59 -11.31
N LEU A 148 -0.03 9.04 -10.18
CA LEU A 148 -0.26 9.57 -8.84
C LEU A 148 1.04 10.03 -8.19
N THR A 149 0.89 11.06 -7.36
CA THR A 149 1.93 11.52 -6.45
C THR A 149 1.58 11.14 -5.01
N VAL A 150 2.54 11.27 -4.11
CA VAL A 150 2.35 11.01 -2.69
C VAL A 150 1.22 11.87 -2.09
N SER A 151 1.05 13.09 -2.61
CA SER A 151 0.00 14.03 -2.15
C SER A 151 -1.42 13.57 -2.49
N ASP A 152 -1.56 12.65 -3.42
CA ASP A 152 -2.86 12.12 -3.84
C ASP A 152 -3.33 10.93 -2.98
N LEU A 153 -2.45 10.44 -2.08
CA LEU A 153 -2.75 9.30 -1.25
C LEU A 153 -3.56 9.68 0.00
N THR A 154 -4.33 8.72 0.47
CA THR A 154 -5.04 8.84 1.74
C THR A 154 -4.08 8.92 2.91
N ILE A 155 -4.30 9.85 3.83
CA ILE A 155 -3.51 10.04 5.05
C ILE A 155 -4.05 9.11 6.13
N LEU A 156 -3.17 8.52 6.92
CA LEU A 156 -3.55 7.73 8.09
C LEU A 156 -4.06 8.67 9.19
N ASP A 157 -5.16 8.27 9.84
CA ASP A 157 -5.62 8.94 11.05
C ASP A 157 -4.72 8.64 12.27
N ALA A 158 -4.99 9.27 13.41
CA ALA A 158 -4.23 9.08 14.65
C ALA A 158 -4.29 7.63 15.20
N HIS A 159 -5.22 6.81 14.72
CA HIS A 159 -5.40 5.40 15.10
C HIS A 159 -4.79 4.42 14.09
N GLY A 160 -4.22 4.94 12.99
CA GLY A 160 -3.62 4.13 11.92
C GLY A 160 -4.66 3.57 10.95
N ASP A 161 -5.87 4.09 10.95
CA ASP A 161 -6.90 3.78 9.96
C ASP A 161 -6.85 4.80 8.80
N THR A 162 -7.40 4.46 7.65
CA THR A 162 -7.48 5.40 6.52
C THR A 162 -8.67 6.32 6.72
N ALA A 163 -8.42 7.62 6.77
CA ALA A 163 -9.43 8.65 6.83
C ALA A 163 -10.25 8.72 5.53
#